data_a2a34af29e2d9881aef162550647212c
#
_entry.id   a2a34af29e2d9881aef162550647212c
#
_cell.length_a   1.000
_cell.length_b   1.000
_cell.length_c   1.000
_cell.angle_alpha   90.00
_cell.angle_beta   90.00
_cell.angle_gamma   90.00
#
_symmetry.space_group_name_H-M   'P 1'
#
loop_
_entity.id
_entity.type
_entity.pdbx_description
1 polymer ?
#
loop_
_entity_poly.entity_id
_entity_poly.type
_entity_poly.pdbx_seq_one_letter_code
_entity_poly.pdbx_strand_id
1 'polypeptide(L)'
;MKIGMIGLGKMGANMTERLLKGGHEVVAYDLSADAVKAAADKGAEAATSLADLAAKLDSPRAVWVMLPAGHITDSTVEELAGLFAKGDVIIDGGNSNYKEWKALAEKLESTGIGFVDAGTSGGVWGLTEGYCLMVGGTKEAVAVVEPALLTLAPKDGYAHVGPVGAGHFVKMVHNGVEYGLMQAYAEGFEIMGKADEFDLDLHEIASIWRYGSVVRSWLLDLAERALRPGAGFDDIKGVVVDSGEGRWTAQEAIDRGVPAPVIATSLFTRFASQEPDSLQLKMLSALRNQFGGHAVTLESGEQGLETETPAP
;
A
#
# COMPACT_ATOMS: atom_id res chain seq x y z
N MET A 1 -0.51 13.66 -23.85
CA MET A 1 -1.80 12.96 -24.11
C MET A 1 -2.87 13.52 -23.20
N LYS A 2 -4.15 13.30 -23.54
CA LYS A 2 -5.29 13.59 -22.66
C LYS A 2 -5.67 12.30 -21.91
N ILE A 3 -5.87 12.36 -20.59
CA ILE A 3 -6.15 11.18 -19.74
C ILE A 3 -7.19 11.54 -18.66
N GLY A 4 -8.11 10.63 -18.37
CA GLY A 4 -9.02 10.75 -17.25
C GLY A 4 -8.36 10.34 -15.92
N MET A 5 -8.70 11.03 -14.82
CA MET A 5 -8.33 10.64 -13.46
C MET A 5 -9.58 10.55 -12.60
N ILE A 6 -9.84 9.38 -12.04
CA ILE A 6 -10.98 9.11 -11.16
C ILE A 6 -10.46 8.80 -9.77
N GLY A 7 -10.96 9.55 -8.78
CA GLY A 7 -10.46 9.51 -7.41
C GLY A 7 -9.33 10.50 -7.19
N LEU A 8 -9.64 11.59 -6.49
CA LEU A 8 -8.75 12.73 -6.23
C LEU A 8 -8.34 12.80 -4.76
N GLY A 9 -8.25 11.66 -4.09
CA GLY A 9 -7.59 11.56 -2.80
C GLY A 9 -6.11 11.95 -2.90
N LYS A 10 -5.34 11.79 -1.81
CA LYS A 10 -3.92 12.22 -1.77
C LYS A 10 -3.10 11.75 -2.98
N MET A 11 -3.25 10.48 -3.37
CA MET A 11 -2.49 9.92 -4.48
C MET A 11 -2.98 10.45 -5.84
N GLY A 12 -4.29 10.36 -6.12
CA GLY A 12 -4.83 10.80 -7.40
C GLY A 12 -4.67 12.30 -7.65
N ALA A 13 -4.81 13.14 -6.62
CA ALA A 13 -4.55 14.57 -6.72
C ALA A 13 -3.07 14.87 -7.04
N ASN A 14 -2.13 14.18 -6.40
CA ASN A 14 -0.70 14.32 -6.68
C ASN A 14 -0.32 13.82 -8.08
N MET A 15 -0.91 12.70 -8.53
CA MET A 15 -0.71 12.19 -9.89
C MET A 15 -1.28 13.15 -10.94
N THR A 16 -2.49 13.70 -10.70
CA THR A 16 -3.08 14.73 -11.54
C THR A 16 -2.14 15.92 -11.73
N GLU A 17 -1.63 16.46 -10.62
CA GLU A 17 -0.71 17.58 -10.64
C GLU A 17 0.60 17.26 -11.38
N ARG A 18 1.15 16.05 -11.16
CA ARG A 18 2.38 15.61 -11.82
C ARG A 18 2.18 15.42 -13.32
N LEU A 19 1.05 14.88 -13.76
CA LEU A 19 0.69 14.76 -15.18
C LEU A 19 0.54 16.12 -15.84
N LEU A 20 -0.15 17.06 -15.21
CA LEU A 20 -0.30 18.43 -15.70
C LEU A 20 1.07 19.13 -15.84
N LYS A 21 1.95 19.01 -14.85
CA LYS A 21 3.34 19.52 -14.91
C LYS A 21 4.16 18.87 -16.03
N GLY A 22 3.87 17.63 -16.37
CA GLY A 22 4.48 16.88 -17.46
C GLY A 22 3.90 17.18 -18.83
N GLY A 23 2.96 18.14 -18.94
CA GLY A 23 2.37 18.58 -20.22
C GLY A 23 1.24 17.69 -20.73
N HIS A 24 0.64 16.86 -19.87
CA HIS A 24 -0.59 16.13 -20.19
C HIS A 24 -1.82 16.98 -19.91
N GLU A 25 -2.91 16.71 -20.60
CA GLU A 25 -4.24 17.20 -20.27
C GLU A 25 -4.93 16.15 -19.38
N VAL A 26 -5.53 16.58 -18.27
CA VAL A 26 -6.20 15.68 -17.34
C VAL A 26 -7.66 16.07 -17.17
N VAL A 27 -8.57 15.13 -17.42
CA VAL A 27 -9.98 15.26 -17.08
C VAL A 27 -10.19 14.58 -15.71
N ALA A 28 -10.57 15.35 -14.71
CA ALA A 28 -10.61 14.92 -13.32
C ALA A 28 -12.03 14.73 -12.80
N TYR A 29 -12.29 13.59 -12.15
CA TYR A 29 -13.57 13.27 -11.52
C TYR A 29 -13.37 12.67 -10.11
N ASP A 30 -14.20 13.13 -9.20
CA ASP A 30 -14.34 12.59 -7.84
C ASP A 30 -15.78 12.84 -7.35
N LEU A 31 -16.25 12.08 -6.38
CA LEU A 31 -17.52 12.35 -5.70
C LEU A 31 -17.49 13.64 -4.90
N SER A 32 -16.31 14.08 -4.44
CA SER A 32 -16.08 15.35 -3.77
C SER A 32 -15.94 16.48 -4.78
N ALA A 33 -16.94 17.35 -4.86
CA ALA A 33 -16.88 18.56 -5.70
C ALA A 33 -15.69 19.47 -5.34
N ASP A 34 -15.31 19.53 -4.08
CA ASP A 34 -14.15 20.31 -3.61
C ASP A 34 -12.83 19.73 -4.15
N ALA A 35 -12.70 18.40 -4.21
CA ALA A 35 -11.51 17.75 -4.78
C ALA A 35 -11.42 18.00 -6.29
N VAL A 36 -12.55 17.92 -7.01
CA VAL A 36 -12.63 18.26 -8.44
C VAL A 36 -12.26 19.71 -8.68
N LYS A 37 -12.81 20.63 -7.87
CA LYS A 37 -12.47 22.05 -7.95
C LYS A 37 -10.98 22.30 -7.70
N ALA A 38 -10.40 21.66 -6.67
CA ALA A 38 -8.97 21.79 -6.36
C ALA A 38 -8.06 21.28 -7.50
N ALA A 39 -8.48 20.23 -8.20
CA ALA A 39 -7.78 19.76 -9.40
C ALA A 39 -7.93 20.74 -10.58
N ALA A 40 -9.13 21.31 -10.76
CA ALA A 40 -9.39 22.31 -11.81
C ALA A 40 -8.60 23.61 -11.58
N ASP A 41 -8.47 24.05 -10.33
CA ASP A 41 -7.66 25.23 -9.96
C ASP A 41 -6.16 25.01 -10.30
N LYS A 42 -5.71 23.76 -10.48
CA LYS A 42 -4.36 23.38 -10.92
C LYS A 42 -4.26 23.14 -12.43
N GLY A 43 -5.35 23.25 -13.18
CA GLY A 43 -5.37 23.15 -14.64
C GLY A 43 -6.00 21.87 -15.19
N ALA A 44 -6.58 21.00 -14.36
CA ALA A 44 -7.37 19.87 -14.84
C ALA A 44 -8.73 20.32 -15.38
N GLU A 45 -9.27 19.62 -16.37
CA GLU A 45 -10.64 19.79 -16.82
C GLU A 45 -11.57 19.03 -15.87
N ALA A 46 -12.53 19.74 -15.25
CA ALA A 46 -13.48 19.13 -14.32
C ALA A 46 -14.53 18.29 -15.07
N ALA A 47 -14.83 17.10 -14.55
CA ALA A 47 -15.96 16.29 -14.98
C ALA A 47 -17.00 16.16 -13.86
N THR A 48 -18.27 16.09 -14.24
CA THR A 48 -19.42 16.00 -13.32
C THR A 48 -19.96 14.59 -13.15
N SER A 49 -19.54 13.66 -13.99
CA SER A 49 -19.89 12.23 -13.94
C SER A 49 -18.87 11.41 -14.74
N LEU A 50 -18.94 10.07 -14.63
CA LEU A 50 -18.14 9.17 -15.45
C LEU A 50 -18.47 9.33 -16.95
N ALA A 51 -19.74 9.53 -17.28
CA ALA A 51 -20.18 9.78 -18.65
C ALA A 51 -19.63 11.13 -19.20
N ASP A 52 -19.63 12.18 -18.39
CA ASP A 52 -19.05 13.47 -18.75
C ASP A 52 -17.53 13.36 -18.93
N LEU A 53 -16.84 12.64 -18.03
CA LEU A 53 -15.41 12.35 -18.20
C LEU A 53 -15.13 11.61 -19.50
N ALA A 54 -15.88 10.53 -19.78
CA ALA A 54 -15.72 9.75 -21.01
C ALA A 54 -15.96 10.59 -22.28
N ALA A 55 -16.95 11.50 -22.26
CA ALA A 55 -17.25 12.39 -23.39
C ALA A 55 -16.18 13.46 -23.65
N LYS A 56 -15.40 13.80 -22.64
CA LYS A 56 -14.30 14.78 -22.73
C LYS A 56 -12.97 14.19 -23.17
N LEU A 57 -12.86 12.86 -23.24
CA LEU A 57 -11.64 12.17 -23.68
C LEU A 57 -11.66 11.84 -25.16
N ASP A 58 -10.50 11.93 -25.81
CA ASP A 58 -10.30 11.56 -27.21
C ASP A 58 -9.93 10.07 -27.34
N SER A 59 -10.42 9.40 -28.41
CA SER A 59 -10.06 8.00 -28.68
C SER A 59 -8.63 7.88 -29.26
N PRO A 60 -7.87 6.87 -28.83
CA PRO A 60 -8.20 5.90 -27.79
C PRO A 60 -8.22 6.57 -26.41
N ARG A 61 -9.36 6.46 -25.74
CA ARG A 61 -9.56 7.03 -24.41
C ARG A 61 -8.75 6.26 -23.39
N ALA A 62 -8.13 6.96 -22.44
CA ALA A 62 -7.43 6.37 -21.32
C ALA A 62 -7.94 6.96 -20.01
N VAL A 63 -8.18 6.12 -19.01
CA VAL A 63 -8.61 6.55 -17.68
C VAL A 63 -7.84 5.84 -16.60
N TRP A 64 -7.39 6.59 -15.61
CA TRP A 64 -6.74 6.10 -14.40
C TRP A 64 -7.75 6.09 -13.25
N VAL A 65 -8.01 4.93 -12.68
CA VAL A 65 -8.88 4.73 -11.51
C VAL A 65 -8.00 4.63 -10.28
N MET A 66 -8.14 5.60 -9.35
CA MET A 66 -7.39 5.69 -8.10
C MET A 66 -8.37 5.65 -6.92
N LEU A 67 -9.07 4.55 -6.79
CA LEU A 67 -10.12 4.34 -5.79
C LEU A 67 -9.72 3.24 -4.78
N PRO A 68 -10.41 3.16 -3.63
CA PRO A 68 -10.27 2.02 -2.72
C PRO A 68 -10.61 0.71 -3.42
N ALA A 69 -9.78 -0.33 -3.21
CA ALA A 69 -9.99 -1.66 -3.78
C ALA A 69 -11.35 -2.27 -3.40
N GLY A 70 -11.83 -3.20 -4.23
CA GLY A 70 -13.09 -3.91 -4.07
C GLY A 70 -14.25 -3.24 -4.79
N HIS A 71 -15.47 -3.38 -4.26
CA HIS A 71 -16.73 -3.03 -4.94
C HIS A 71 -16.75 -1.63 -5.58
N ILE A 72 -16.10 -0.63 -4.96
CA ILE A 72 -16.09 0.75 -5.49
C ILE A 72 -15.31 0.80 -6.80
N THR A 73 -14.14 0.19 -6.84
CA THR A 73 -13.32 0.09 -8.06
C THR A 73 -14.04 -0.76 -9.12
N ASP A 74 -14.56 -1.93 -8.73
CA ASP A 74 -15.22 -2.86 -9.65
C ASP A 74 -16.43 -2.21 -10.34
N SER A 75 -17.33 -1.60 -9.56
CA SER A 75 -18.52 -0.93 -10.11
C SER A 75 -18.18 0.26 -11.01
N THR A 76 -17.13 1.01 -10.66
CA THR A 76 -16.65 2.12 -11.50
C THR A 76 -16.09 1.61 -12.83
N VAL A 77 -15.31 0.53 -12.81
CA VAL A 77 -14.75 -0.09 -14.02
C VAL A 77 -15.85 -0.70 -14.89
N GLU A 78 -16.87 -1.35 -14.32
CA GLU A 78 -18.03 -1.87 -15.05
C GLU A 78 -18.83 -0.75 -15.72
N GLU A 79 -19.06 0.38 -15.02
CA GLU A 79 -19.73 1.54 -15.62
C GLU A 79 -18.90 2.14 -16.77
N LEU A 80 -17.59 2.29 -16.56
CA LEU A 80 -16.68 2.77 -17.63
C LEU A 80 -16.68 1.84 -18.82
N ALA A 81 -16.72 0.53 -18.61
CA ALA A 81 -16.79 -0.45 -19.71
C ALA A 81 -18.06 -0.31 -20.55
N GLY A 82 -19.15 0.19 -19.97
CA GLY A 82 -20.37 0.53 -20.69
C GLY A 82 -20.29 1.84 -21.49
N LEU A 83 -19.33 2.71 -21.19
CA LEU A 83 -19.12 4.02 -21.81
C LEU A 83 -17.98 4.01 -22.84
N PHE A 84 -17.02 3.11 -22.68
CA PHE A 84 -15.81 2.99 -23.49
C PHE A 84 -16.01 2.04 -24.66
N ALA A 85 -15.10 2.10 -25.62
CA ALA A 85 -15.14 1.29 -26.83
C ALA A 85 -13.83 0.47 -26.97
N LYS A 86 -13.85 -0.44 -27.94
CA LYS A 86 -12.65 -1.21 -28.30
C LYS A 86 -11.45 -0.30 -28.58
N GLY A 87 -10.34 -0.61 -27.94
CA GLY A 87 -9.08 0.15 -28.03
C GLY A 87 -8.90 1.24 -26.97
N ASP A 88 -9.96 1.61 -26.24
CA ASP A 88 -9.84 2.45 -25.05
C ASP A 88 -9.17 1.66 -23.90
N VAL A 89 -8.62 2.34 -22.90
CA VAL A 89 -7.85 1.71 -21.82
C VAL A 89 -8.34 2.18 -20.45
N ILE A 90 -8.56 1.22 -19.56
CA ILE A 90 -8.83 1.47 -18.14
C ILE A 90 -7.62 0.99 -17.32
N ILE A 91 -7.08 1.90 -16.50
CA ILE A 91 -5.95 1.63 -15.61
C ILE A 91 -6.49 1.57 -14.17
N ASP A 92 -6.27 0.46 -13.48
CA ASP A 92 -6.40 0.41 -12.03
C ASP A 92 -5.07 0.77 -11.38
N GLY A 93 -5.01 1.90 -10.69
CA GLY A 93 -3.85 2.36 -9.93
C GLY A 93 -4.01 2.21 -8.42
N GLY A 94 -5.12 1.64 -7.96
CA GLY A 94 -5.37 1.32 -6.56
C GLY A 94 -4.54 0.14 -6.06
N ASN A 95 -4.70 -0.18 -4.78
CA ASN A 95 -4.10 -1.39 -4.20
C ASN A 95 -5.07 -2.58 -4.28
N SER A 96 -5.51 -2.92 -5.48
CA SER A 96 -6.46 -4.00 -5.73
C SER A 96 -5.81 -5.38 -5.62
N ASN A 97 -6.61 -6.37 -5.24
CA ASN A 97 -6.16 -7.75 -5.29
C ASN A 97 -6.02 -8.19 -6.75
N TYR A 98 -4.84 -8.68 -7.13
CA TYR A 98 -4.55 -9.05 -8.51
C TYR A 98 -5.48 -10.15 -9.06
N LYS A 99 -5.99 -11.06 -8.20
CA LYS A 99 -6.92 -12.13 -8.59
C LYS A 99 -8.28 -11.53 -8.97
N GLU A 100 -8.77 -10.56 -8.20
CA GLU A 100 -10.03 -9.87 -8.44
C GLU A 100 -9.95 -9.01 -9.70
N TRP A 101 -8.87 -8.23 -9.85
CA TRP A 101 -8.63 -7.42 -11.05
C TRP A 101 -8.57 -8.28 -12.33
N LYS A 102 -7.84 -9.39 -12.27
CA LYS A 102 -7.76 -10.33 -13.40
C LYS A 102 -9.13 -10.90 -13.75
N ALA A 103 -9.91 -11.33 -12.77
CA ALA A 103 -11.25 -11.85 -12.97
C ALA A 103 -12.19 -10.81 -13.59
N LEU A 104 -12.10 -9.53 -13.16
CA LEU A 104 -12.87 -8.42 -13.73
C LEU A 104 -12.49 -8.16 -15.20
N ALA A 105 -11.19 -8.13 -15.50
CA ALA A 105 -10.71 -7.97 -16.87
C ALA A 105 -11.15 -9.12 -17.79
N GLU A 106 -11.10 -10.37 -17.33
CA GLU A 106 -11.61 -11.53 -18.05
C GLU A 106 -13.12 -11.44 -18.31
N LYS A 107 -13.90 -11.00 -17.31
CA LYS A 107 -15.36 -10.78 -17.43
C LYS A 107 -15.68 -9.74 -18.52
N LEU A 108 -14.85 -8.74 -18.68
CA LEU A 108 -15.06 -7.63 -19.62
C LEU A 108 -14.27 -7.77 -20.93
N GLU A 109 -13.62 -8.90 -21.17
CA GLU A 109 -12.77 -9.16 -22.34
C GLU A 109 -13.51 -8.92 -23.67
N SER A 110 -14.80 -9.27 -23.75
CA SER A 110 -15.61 -9.12 -24.96
C SER A 110 -15.83 -7.65 -25.39
N THR A 111 -15.59 -6.68 -24.52
CA THR A 111 -15.68 -5.25 -24.84
C THR A 111 -14.56 -4.79 -25.76
N GLY A 112 -13.44 -5.49 -25.78
CA GLY A 112 -12.21 -5.10 -26.49
C GLY A 112 -11.50 -3.88 -25.89
N ILE A 113 -11.87 -3.49 -24.67
CA ILE A 113 -11.17 -2.46 -23.89
C ILE A 113 -9.87 -3.06 -23.35
N GLY A 114 -8.80 -2.27 -23.34
CA GLY A 114 -7.54 -2.64 -22.70
C GLY A 114 -7.60 -2.45 -21.19
N PHE A 115 -7.21 -3.47 -20.43
CA PHE A 115 -7.08 -3.40 -18.97
C PHE A 115 -5.62 -3.36 -18.59
N VAL A 116 -5.26 -2.39 -17.72
CA VAL A 116 -3.91 -2.18 -17.19
C VAL A 116 -3.99 -2.08 -15.68
N ASP A 117 -3.11 -2.76 -14.98
CA ASP A 117 -2.91 -2.63 -13.55
C ASP A 117 -1.58 -1.96 -13.28
N ALA A 118 -1.61 -0.85 -12.54
CA ALA A 118 -0.44 -0.06 -12.22
C ALA A 118 -0.16 -0.11 -10.71
N GLY A 119 0.56 -1.13 -10.29
CA GLY A 119 1.09 -1.20 -8.93
C GLY A 119 2.00 -0.03 -8.65
N THR A 120 1.58 0.83 -7.72
CA THR A 120 2.21 2.14 -7.48
C THR A 120 2.88 2.17 -6.11
N SER A 121 4.15 2.52 -6.05
CA SER A 121 4.90 2.82 -4.83
C SER A 121 5.46 4.24 -4.87
N GLY A 122 5.52 4.92 -3.73
CA GLY A 122 6.00 6.31 -3.62
C GLY A 122 5.16 7.16 -2.67
N GLY A 123 3.94 6.78 -2.40
CA GLY A 123 3.05 7.44 -1.45
C GLY A 123 2.90 8.94 -1.72
N VAL A 124 2.86 9.74 -0.66
CA VAL A 124 2.71 11.21 -0.77
C VAL A 124 3.91 11.91 -1.41
N TRP A 125 5.08 11.28 -1.41
CA TRP A 125 6.31 11.81 -2.00
C TRP A 125 6.35 11.68 -3.52
N GLY A 126 5.46 10.89 -4.11
CA GLY A 126 5.42 10.68 -5.56
C GLY A 126 5.21 11.96 -6.37
N LEU A 127 4.66 13.02 -5.78
CA LEU A 127 4.53 14.31 -6.46
C LEU A 127 5.90 14.90 -6.81
N THR A 128 6.87 14.80 -5.92
CA THR A 128 8.23 15.35 -6.08
C THR A 128 9.20 14.32 -6.66
N GLU A 129 9.22 13.13 -6.09
CA GLU A 129 10.20 12.09 -6.43
C GLU A 129 9.77 11.22 -7.62
N GLY A 130 8.47 11.19 -7.94
CA GLY A 130 7.89 10.24 -8.88
C GLY A 130 7.47 8.93 -8.21
N TYR A 131 6.78 8.10 -8.98
CA TYR A 131 6.24 6.83 -8.53
C TYR A 131 6.98 5.67 -9.14
N CYS A 132 7.38 4.68 -8.35
CA CYS A 132 7.77 3.38 -8.90
C CYS A 132 6.52 2.66 -9.40
N LEU A 133 6.48 2.37 -10.71
CA LEU A 133 5.32 1.78 -11.38
C LEU A 133 5.64 0.38 -11.89
N MET A 134 4.94 -0.60 -11.35
CA MET A 134 4.96 -2.00 -11.76
C MET A 134 3.68 -2.26 -12.56
N VAL A 135 3.78 -2.39 -13.88
CA VAL A 135 2.60 -2.35 -14.77
C VAL A 135 2.33 -3.71 -15.40
N GLY A 136 1.09 -4.18 -15.25
CA GLY A 136 0.53 -5.34 -15.96
C GLY A 136 -0.46 -4.91 -17.03
N GLY A 137 -0.55 -5.71 -18.10
CA GLY A 137 -1.48 -5.44 -19.21
C GLY A 137 -1.00 -6.06 -20.52
N THR A 138 -1.82 -5.96 -21.58
CA THR A 138 -1.35 -6.31 -22.92
C THR A 138 -0.38 -5.23 -23.41
N LYS A 139 0.54 -5.59 -24.31
CA LYS A 139 1.51 -4.63 -24.87
C LYS A 139 0.81 -3.45 -25.55
N GLU A 140 -0.30 -3.73 -26.24
CA GLU A 140 -1.10 -2.75 -26.95
C GLU A 140 -1.76 -1.76 -26.00
N ALA A 141 -2.37 -2.25 -24.91
CA ALA A 141 -3.00 -1.39 -23.90
C ALA A 141 -1.97 -0.54 -23.16
N VAL A 142 -0.84 -1.16 -22.76
CA VAL A 142 0.24 -0.43 -22.07
C VAL A 142 0.84 0.65 -22.97
N ALA A 143 1.03 0.39 -24.27
CA ALA A 143 1.57 1.38 -25.21
C ALA A 143 0.70 2.65 -25.34
N VAL A 144 -0.64 2.53 -25.20
CA VAL A 144 -1.55 3.69 -25.22
C VAL A 144 -1.28 4.63 -24.05
N VAL A 145 -0.96 4.09 -22.87
CA VAL A 145 -0.85 4.85 -21.62
C VAL A 145 0.60 5.11 -21.20
N GLU A 146 1.58 4.53 -21.90
CA GLU A 146 3.01 4.66 -21.60
C GLU A 146 3.50 6.10 -21.46
N PRO A 147 3.06 7.09 -22.26
CA PRO A 147 3.47 8.48 -22.06
C PRO A 147 3.10 9.02 -20.66
N ALA A 148 1.94 8.62 -20.12
CA ALA A 148 1.54 9.01 -18.77
C ALA A 148 2.35 8.25 -17.71
N LEU A 149 2.63 6.96 -17.92
CA LEU A 149 3.46 6.14 -17.03
C LEU A 149 4.87 6.72 -16.89
N LEU A 150 5.50 7.09 -18.00
CA LEU A 150 6.83 7.72 -18.03
C LEU A 150 6.86 9.09 -17.35
N THR A 151 5.78 9.84 -17.37
CA THR A 151 5.68 11.13 -16.67
C THR A 151 5.51 10.92 -15.15
N LEU A 152 4.73 9.94 -14.75
CA LEU A 152 4.50 9.64 -13.35
C LEU A 152 5.73 9.03 -12.68
N ALA A 153 6.47 8.18 -13.37
CA ALA A 153 7.68 7.55 -12.85
C ALA A 153 8.90 8.49 -12.88
N PRO A 154 9.86 8.33 -11.96
CA PRO A 154 11.20 8.87 -12.15
C PRO A 154 11.93 8.06 -13.22
N LYS A 155 13.09 8.55 -13.67
CA LYS A 155 13.96 7.80 -14.57
C LYS A 155 14.21 6.39 -14.00
N ASP A 156 14.02 5.37 -14.83
CA ASP A 156 14.19 3.95 -14.48
C ASP A 156 13.21 3.41 -13.41
N GLY A 157 12.17 4.18 -13.05
CA GLY A 157 11.18 3.80 -12.03
C GLY A 157 9.91 3.14 -12.59
N TYR A 158 9.86 2.78 -13.89
CA TYR A 158 8.72 2.11 -14.53
C TYR A 158 9.16 0.85 -15.27
N ALA A 159 8.35 -0.19 -15.17
CA ALA A 159 8.47 -1.37 -16.01
C ALA A 159 7.12 -2.02 -16.32
N HIS A 160 6.93 -2.48 -17.57
CA HIS A 160 5.87 -3.41 -17.94
C HIS A 160 6.33 -4.81 -17.52
N VAL A 161 5.77 -5.32 -16.40
CA VAL A 161 6.25 -6.53 -15.72
C VAL A 161 5.54 -7.82 -16.16
N GLY A 162 4.45 -7.70 -16.91
CA GLY A 162 3.75 -8.89 -17.40
C GLY A 162 2.29 -8.62 -17.86
N PRO A 163 1.50 -9.68 -18.06
CA PRO A 163 0.11 -9.56 -18.46
C PRO A 163 -0.76 -8.93 -17.36
N VAL A 164 -2.05 -8.75 -17.63
CA VAL A 164 -3.05 -8.23 -16.67
C VAL A 164 -2.95 -8.96 -15.33
N GLY A 165 -2.91 -8.21 -14.25
CA GLY A 165 -2.73 -8.68 -12.88
C GLY A 165 -1.26 -8.76 -12.42
N ALA A 166 -0.29 -8.72 -13.34
CA ALA A 166 1.13 -8.83 -12.97
C ALA A 166 1.63 -7.61 -12.19
N GLY A 167 1.14 -6.41 -12.50
CA GLY A 167 1.48 -5.18 -11.79
C GLY A 167 1.03 -5.21 -10.34
N HIS A 168 -0.25 -5.52 -10.10
CA HIS A 168 -0.79 -5.67 -8.75
C HIS A 168 -0.15 -6.83 -7.99
N PHE A 169 0.15 -7.94 -8.65
CA PHE A 169 0.86 -9.06 -8.02
C PHE A 169 2.25 -8.64 -7.53
N VAL A 170 3.04 -7.99 -8.38
CA VAL A 170 4.38 -7.52 -8.01
C VAL A 170 4.30 -6.46 -6.91
N LYS A 171 3.30 -5.54 -6.99
CA LYS A 171 3.09 -4.53 -5.94
C LYS A 171 2.68 -5.16 -4.60
N MET A 172 1.84 -6.17 -4.61
CA MET A 172 1.46 -6.92 -3.41
C MET A 172 2.69 -7.54 -2.73
N VAL A 173 3.55 -8.21 -3.50
CA VAL A 173 4.80 -8.80 -2.98
C VAL A 173 5.76 -7.72 -2.48
N HIS A 174 5.88 -6.59 -3.21
CA HIS A 174 6.65 -5.42 -2.76
C HIS A 174 6.20 -4.97 -1.37
N ASN A 175 4.90 -4.86 -1.12
CA ASN A 175 4.39 -4.47 0.19
C ASN A 175 4.66 -5.51 1.28
N GLY A 176 4.61 -6.81 0.95
CA GLY A 176 5.06 -7.86 1.88
C GLY A 176 6.54 -7.71 2.27
N VAL A 177 7.41 -7.41 1.30
CA VAL A 177 8.83 -7.13 1.56
C VAL A 177 8.99 -5.86 2.41
N GLU A 178 8.21 -4.81 2.14
CA GLU A 178 8.20 -3.58 2.93
C GLU A 178 7.84 -3.85 4.41
N TYR A 179 6.86 -4.71 4.68
CA TYR A 179 6.50 -5.11 6.05
C TYR A 179 7.68 -5.75 6.78
N GLY A 180 8.39 -6.67 6.13
CA GLY A 180 9.57 -7.32 6.71
C GLY A 180 10.72 -6.34 6.99
N LEU A 181 10.99 -5.42 6.05
CA LEU A 181 12.02 -4.39 6.22
C LEU A 181 11.69 -3.44 7.37
N MET A 182 10.44 -2.96 7.43
CA MET A 182 9.99 -2.08 8.52
C MET A 182 10.12 -2.77 9.88
N GLN A 183 9.72 -4.05 9.97
CA GLN A 183 9.82 -4.83 11.20
C GLN A 183 11.28 -5.01 11.64
N ALA A 184 12.18 -5.31 10.71
CA ALA A 184 13.61 -5.48 11.03
C ALA A 184 14.24 -4.18 11.56
N TYR A 185 13.91 -3.03 10.95
CA TYR A 185 14.34 -1.74 11.49
C TYR A 185 13.77 -1.47 12.89
N ALA A 186 12.46 -1.70 13.08
CA ALA A 186 11.81 -1.45 14.36
C ALA A 186 12.44 -2.30 15.49
N GLU A 187 12.68 -3.58 15.26
CA GLU A 187 13.35 -4.48 16.20
C GLU A 187 14.78 -4.00 16.50
N GLY A 188 15.54 -3.63 15.47
CA GLY A 188 16.91 -3.15 15.64
C GLY A 188 16.98 -1.87 16.48
N PHE A 189 16.11 -0.90 16.22
CA PHE A 189 16.03 0.34 17.00
C PHE A 189 15.54 0.08 18.44
N GLU A 190 14.60 -0.85 18.64
CA GLU A 190 14.16 -1.21 19.99
C GLU A 190 15.27 -1.86 20.81
N ILE A 191 16.06 -2.79 20.21
CA ILE A 191 17.21 -3.41 20.86
C ILE A 191 18.21 -2.35 21.32
N MET A 192 18.55 -1.40 20.43
CA MET A 192 19.48 -0.31 20.77
C MET A 192 18.90 0.63 21.84
N GLY A 193 17.59 0.94 21.75
CA GLY A 193 16.90 1.78 22.73
C GLY A 193 16.78 1.16 24.13
N LYS A 194 16.99 -0.16 24.28
CA LYS A 194 17.03 -0.85 25.58
C LYS A 194 18.44 -1.13 26.10
N ALA A 195 19.46 -0.66 25.41
CA ALA A 195 20.86 -0.81 25.79
C ALA A 195 21.30 0.40 26.61
N ASP A 196 20.70 0.58 27.79
CA ASP A 196 20.88 1.72 28.69
C ASP A 196 22.35 2.01 29.03
N GLU A 197 23.21 0.99 29.01
CA GLU A 197 24.63 1.10 29.31
C GLU A 197 25.45 1.91 28.29
N PHE A 198 24.90 2.17 27.10
CA PHE A 198 25.61 2.89 26.04
C PHE A 198 25.10 4.32 25.80
N ASP A 199 23.96 4.69 26.35
CA ASP A 199 23.33 6.01 26.15
C ASP A 199 23.26 6.41 24.66
N LEU A 200 22.67 5.54 23.83
CA LEU A 200 22.69 5.64 22.37
C LEU A 200 21.71 6.70 21.86
N ASP A 201 22.16 7.61 21.01
CA ASP A 201 21.30 8.49 20.23
C ASP A 201 20.80 7.74 18.95
N LEU A 202 19.55 7.27 18.98
CA LEU A 202 18.93 6.52 17.89
C LEU A 202 18.77 7.37 16.63
N HIS A 203 18.53 8.68 16.75
CA HIS A 203 18.47 9.58 15.61
C HIS A 203 19.84 9.74 14.94
N GLU A 204 20.90 9.91 15.71
CA GLU A 204 22.26 9.99 15.17
C GLU A 204 22.65 8.69 14.46
N ILE A 205 22.32 7.54 15.06
CA ILE A 205 22.58 6.23 14.46
C ILE A 205 21.82 6.05 13.14
N ALA A 206 20.50 6.36 13.13
CA ALA A 206 19.72 6.35 11.91
C ALA A 206 20.33 7.25 10.83
N SER A 207 20.80 8.43 11.22
CA SER A 207 21.42 9.42 10.33
C SER A 207 22.69 8.88 9.66
N ILE A 208 23.63 8.29 10.41
CA ILE A 208 24.87 7.77 9.84
C ILE A 208 24.66 6.50 9.00
N TRP A 209 23.69 5.66 9.34
CA TRP A 209 23.40 4.46 8.56
C TRP A 209 22.92 4.74 7.14
N ARG A 210 22.44 5.93 6.86
CA ARG A 210 22.03 6.37 5.52
C ARG A 210 23.22 6.50 4.56
N TYR A 211 24.44 6.58 5.07
CA TYR A 211 25.67 6.82 4.29
C TYR A 211 26.65 5.66 4.42
N GLY A 212 26.88 4.96 3.31
CA GLY A 212 27.87 3.86 3.23
C GLY A 212 27.46 2.55 3.92
N SER A 213 26.36 2.52 4.66
CA SER A 213 25.84 1.30 5.29
C SER A 213 25.12 0.41 4.27
N VAL A 214 25.24 -0.90 4.44
CA VAL A 214 24.54 -1.89 3.60
C VAL A 214 23.02 -1.91 3.82
N VAL A 215 22.56 -1.42 4.97
CA VAL A 215 21.13 -1.32 5.32
C VAL A 215 20.47 0.00 4.88
N ARG A 216 21.18 0.85 4.16
CA ARG A 216 20.60 2.09 3.64
C ARG A 216 19.37 1.80 2.76
N SER A 217 18.31 2.55 2.95
CA SER A 217 17.09 2.48 2.15
C SER A 217 16.27 3.76 2.33
N TRP A 218 15.28 3.98 1.48
CA TRP A 218 14.34 5.08 1.71
C TRP A 218 13.55 4.90 3.03
N LEU A 219 13.24 3.66 3.44
CA LEU A 219 12.62 3.41 4.75
C LEU A 219 13.51 3.90 5.90
N LEU A 220 14.82 3.76 5.79
CA LEU A 220 15.76 4.30 6.79
C LEU A 220 15.79 5.84 6.79
N ASP A 221 15.67 6.48 5.62
CA ASP A 221 15.54 7.94 5.54
C ASP A 221 14.26 8.42 6.24
N LEU A 222 13.16 7.65 6.14
CA LEU A 222 11.92 7.95 6.83
C LEU A 222 12.01 7.68 8.33
N ALA A 223 12.71 6.62 8.76
CA ALA A 223 12.97 6.34 10.17
C ALA A 223 13.81 7.46 10.81
N GLU A 224 14.85 7.93 10.14
CA GLU A 224 15.66 9.09 10.61
C GLU A 224 14.78 10.32 10.83
N ARG A 225 13.86 10.61 9.89
CA ARG A 225 12.94 11.76 10.04
C ARG A 225 11.98 11.59 11.23
N ALA A 226 11.49 10.36 11.45
CA ALA A 226 10.59 10.07 12.57
C ALA A 226 11.29 10.20 13.93
N LEU A 227 12.57 9.84 14.01
CA LEU A 227 13.39 9.90 15.23
C LEU A 227 13.99 11.28 15.53
N ARG A 228 13.77 12.27 14.66
CA ARG A 228 14.30 13.63 14.92
C ARG A 228 13.74 14.21 16.21
N PRO A 229 14.58 14.91 17.00
CA PRO A 229 14.09 15.62 18.16
C PRO A 229 12.92 16.53 17.83
N GLY A 230 11.83 16.40 18.56
CA GLY A 230 10.61 17.19 18.35
C GLY A 230 9.70 16.70 17.20
N ALA A 231 9.98 15.56 16.58
CA ALA A 231 9.08 14.96 15.56
C ALA A 231 7.83 14.31 16.15
N GLY A 232 7.69 14.22 17.48
CA GLY A 232 6.52 13.64 18.14
C GLY A 232 6.51 12.11 18.16
N PHE A 233 7.67 11.46 17.99
CA PHE A 233 7.77 10.00 17.97
C PHE A 233 7.26 9.37 19.28
N ASP A 234 7.55 9.97 20.43
CA ASP A 234 7.18 9.48 21.74
C ASP A 234 5.66 9.53 22.01
N ASP A 235 4.93 10.34 21.25
CA ASP A 235 3.46 10.45 21.35
C ASP A 235 2.73 9.38 20.53
N ILE A 236 3.44 8.59 19.71
CA ILE A 236 2.86 7.57 18.84
C ILE A 236 2.50 6.33 19.66
N LYS A 237 1.24 5.88 19.56
CA LYS A 237 0.84 4.58 20.12
C LYS A 237 1.37 3.43 19.26
N GLY A 238 1.89 2.39 19.92
CA GLY A 238 2.41 1.18 19.25
C GLY A 238 1.31 0.28 18.67
N VAL A 239 0.39 0.83 17.88
CA VAL A 239 -0.69 0.11 17.20
C VAL A 239 -0.53 0.25 15.70
N VAL A 240 -0.36 -0.86 14.99
CA VAL A 240 -0.10 -0.88 13.56
C VAL A 240 -1.16 -1.71 12.83
N VAL A 241 -1.91 -1.04 11.93
CA VAL A 241 -2.92 -1.69 11.09
C VAL A 241 -2.26 -2.27 9.84
N ASP A 242 -2.74 -3.40 9.33
CA ASP A 242 -2.39 -3.89 8.00
C ASP A 242 -3.36 -3.34 6.95
N SER A 243 -2.88 -3.12 5.73
CA SER A 243 -3.66 -2.61 4.59
C SER A 243 -4.12 -3.72 3.63
N GLY A 244 -3.89 -4.98 3.98
CA GLY A 244 -4.29 -6.17 3.22
C GLY A 244 -3.15 -6.80 2.40
N GLU A 245 -2.25 -6.04 1.80
CA GLU A 245 -1.24 -6.55 0.87
C GLU A 245 -0.24 -7.50 1.55
N GLY A 246 0.16 -7.21 2.79
CA GLY A 246 1.01 -8.12 3.58
C GLY A 246 0.32 -9.45 3.86
N ARG A 247 -1.00 -9.42 4.11
CA ARG A 247 -1.84 -10.60 4.31
C ARG A 247 -1.97 -11.40 3.02
N TRP A 248 -2.24 -10.73 1.88
CA TRP A 248 -2.30 -11.40 0.59
C TRP A 248 -0.96 -12.00 0.18
N THR A 249 0.16 -11.33 0.48
CA THR A 249 1.51 -11.87 0.22
C THR A 249 1.77 -13.13 1.04
N ALA A 250 1.42 -13.14 2.32
CA ALA A 250 1.56 -14.33 3.17
C ALA A 250 0.68 -15.49 2.68
N GLN A 251 -0.55 -15.21 2.28
CA GLN A 251 -1.44 -16.21 1.69
C GLN A 251 -0.89 -16.76 0.37
N GLU A 252 -0.38 -15.89 -0.49
CA GLU A 252 0.22 -16.30 -1.76
C GLU A 252 1.46 -17.18 -1.57
N ALA A 253 2.27 -16.89 -0.54
CA ALA A 253 3.38 -17.75 -0.17
C ALA A 253 2.92 -19.16 0.24
N ILE A 254 1.82 -19.27 0.99
CA ILE A 254 1.19 -20.55 1.35
C ILE A 254 0.68 -21.26 0.10
N ASP A 255 -0.09 -20.57 -0.75
CA ASP A 255 -0.68 -21.13 -1.97
C ASP A 255 0.39 -21.70 -2.94
N ARG A 256 1.59 -21.09 -2.95
CA ARG A 256 2.73 -21.50 -3.78
C ARG A 256 3.74 -22.42 -3.09
N GLY A 257 3.54 -22.73 -1.81
CA GLY A 257 4.49 -23.52 -1.03
C GLY A 257 5.85 -22.83 -0.81
N VAL A 258 5.86 -21.49 -0.77
CA VAL A 258 7.09 -20.70 -0.54
C VAL A 258 7.20 -20.37 0.94
N PRO A 259 8.30 -20.74 1.63
CA PRO A 259 8.51 -20.32 3.00
C PRO A 259 8.82 -18.82 3.08
N ALA A 260 7.95 -18.06 3.77
CA ALA A 260 8.08 -16.62 3.94
C ALA A 260 7.99 -16.20 5.43
N PRO A 261 8.89 -16.71 6.31
CA PRO A 261 8.79 -16.48 7.75
C PRO A 261 8.90 -15.01 8.13
N VAL A 262 9.76 -14.24 7.48
CA VAL A 262 9.95 -12.80 7.77
C VAL A 262 8.67 -12.02 7.49
N ILE A 263 8.05 -12.21 6.33
CA ILE A 263 6.81 -11.53 5.94
C ILE A 263 5.65 -11.96 6.86
N ALA A 264 5.51 -13.26 7.11
CA ALA A 264 4.44 -13.78 7.96
C ALA A 264 4.58 -13.28 9.40
N THR A 265 5.78 -13.29 9.97
CA THR A 265 6.02 -12.81 11.34
C THR A 265 5.76 -11.31 11.44
N SER A 266 6.21 -10.49 10.49
CA SER A 266 5.94 -9.06 10.49
C SER A 266 4.43 -8.73 10.44
N LEU A 267 3.64 -9.53 9.71
CA LEU A 267 2.18 -9.42 9.69
C LEU A 267 1.57 -9.78 11.06
N PHE A 268 2.02 -10.87 11.68
CA PHE A 268 1.52 -11.30 13.01
C PHE A 268 1.89 -10.30 14.10
N THR A 269 3.04 -9.64 14.03
CA THR A 269 3.40 -8.55 14.94
C THR A 269 2.40 -7.39 14.85
N ARG A 270 1.94 -7.03 13.63
CA ARG A 270 0.88 -6.04 13.47
C ARG A 270 -0.43 -6.47 14.11
N PHE A 271 -0.83 -7.73 13.95
CA PHE A 271 -2.02 -8.26 14.62
C PHE A 271 -1.89 -8.19 16.15
N ALA A 272 -0.74 -8.62 16.69
CA ALA A 272 -0.48 -8.57 18.13
C ALA A 272 -0.54 -7.14 18.68
N SER A 273 -0.10 -6.12 17.91
CA SER A 273 -0.14 -4.73 18.34
C SER A 273 -1.57 -4.18 18.54
N GLN A 274 -2.57 -4.83 17.95
CA GLN A 274 -3.98 -4.42 18.02
C GLN A 274 -4.74 -5.13 19.15
N GLU A 275 -4.15 -6.17 19.76
CA GLU A 275 -4.76 -6.99 20.80
C GLU A 275 -3.91 -7.04 22.06
N PRO A 276 -3.85 -5.95 22.85
CA PRO A 276 -3.00 -5.90 24.05
C PRO A 276 -3.42 -6.88 25.15
N ASP A 277 -4.67 -7.34 25.16
CA ASP A 277 -5.24 -8.25 26.14
C ASP A 277 -5.84 -9.50 25.46
N SER A 278 -4.99 -10.25 24.75
CA SER A 278 -5.45 -11.36 23.92
C SER A 278 -5.78 -12.63 24.74
N LEU A 279 -6.84 -13.34 24.31
CA LEU A 279 -7.19 -14.66 24.84
C LEU A 279 -6.00 -15.64 24.77
N GLN A 280 -5.18 -15.57 23.73
CA GLN A 280 -3.99 -16.38 23.53
C GLN A 280 -3.00 -16.20 24.70
N LEU A 281 -2.70 -14.98 25.07
CA LEU A 281 -1.77 -14.68 26.17
C LEU A 281 -2.36 -15.07 27.52
N LYS A 282 -3.66 -14.83 27.75
CA LYS A 282 -4.37 -15.28 28.94
C LYS A 282 -4.33 -16.81 29.08
N MET A 283 -4.55 -17.53 27.97
CA MET A 283 -4.48 -19.01 27.97
C MET A 283 -3.08 -19.53 28.31
N LEU A 284 -2.03 -18.92 27.73
CA LEU A 284 -0.65 -19.28 28.04
C LEU A 284 -0.32 -19.05 29.52
N SER A 285 -0.74 -17.93 30.09
CA SER A 285 -0.56 -17.62 31.49
C SER A 285 -1.30 -18.62 32.38
N ALA A 286 -2.57 -18.89 32.07
CA ALA A 286 -3.37 -19.87 32.81
C ALA A 286 -2.80 -21.28 32.76
N LEU A 287 -2.36 -21.76 31.58
CA LEU A 287 -1.74 -23.07 31.43
C LEU A 287 -0.44 -23.20 32.27
N ARG A 288 0.42 -22.19 32.26
CA ARG A 288 1.65 -22.17 33.06
C ARG A 288 1.34 -22.21 34.56
N ASN A 289 0.28 -21.54 34.99
CA ASN A 289 -0.17 -21.62 36.36
C ASN A 289 -0.65 -23.04 36.69
N GLN A 290 -1.53 -23.64 35.86
CA GLN A 290 -2.14 -24.94 36.15
C GLN A 290 -1.15 -26.09 36.21
N PHE A 291 -0.16 -26.17 35.33
CA PHE A 291 0.80 -27.28 35.37
C PHE A 291 2.05 -27.00 36.19
N GLY A 292 2.43 -25.75 36.41
CA GLY A 292 3.71 -25.40 37.07
C GLY A 292 3.57 -24.49 38.27
N GLY A 293 2.36 -24.09 38.67
CA GLY A 293 2.15 -23.19 39.80
C GLY A 293 2.76 -21.79 39.59
N HIS A 294 3.04 -21.39 38.31
CA HIS A 294 3.62 -20.09 38.04
C HIS A 294 2.60 -18.97 38.34
N ALA A 295 3.05 -17.91 39.00
CA ALA A 295 2.20 -16.77 39.30
C ALA A 295 1.57 -16.16 38.03
N VAL A 296 0.31 -15.80 38.10
CA VAL A 296 -0.42 -14.98 37.08
C VAL A 296 -0.61 -13.57 37.60
N THR A 297 -0.56 -12.61 36.71
CA THR A 297 -0.92 -11.23 37.02
C THR A 297 -2.41 -11.05 36.69
N LEU A 298 -3.21 -10.65 37.68
CA LEU A 298 -4.65 -10.33 37.49
C LEU A 298 -4.83 -8.89 37.03
N GLU A 299 -5.98 -8.57 36.46
CA GLU A 299 -6.35 -7.19 36.07
C GLU A 299 -6.28 -6.20 37.25
N SER A 300 -6.49 -6.66 38.49
CA SER A 300 -6.31 -5.88 39.72
C SER A 300 -4.85 -5.51 40.02
N GLY A 301 -3.85 -6.09 39.31
CA GLY A 301 -2.43 -5.96 39.59
C GLY A 301 -1.94 -6.90 40.68
N GLU A 302 -2.81 -7.71 41.29
CA GLU A 302 -2.45 -8.72 42.30
C GLU A 302 -1.89 -9.98 41.62
N GLN A 303 -0.98 -10.68 42.34
CA GLN A 303 -0.55 -12.03 41.96
C GLN A 303 -1.51 -13.06 42.57
N GLY A 304 -2.10 -13.89 41.75
CA GLY A 304 -2.94 -14.94 42.27
C GLY A 304 -3.69 -15.73 41.19
N LEU A 305 -3.61 -17.00 41.30
CA LEU A 305 -4.60 -18.05 41.12
C LEU A 305 -3.97 -19.22 41.86
N GLU A 306 -4.57 -19.68 42.93
CA GLU A 306 -4.12 -20.91 43.60
C GLU A 306 -4.41 -22.08 42.65
N THR A 307 -3.38 -22.92 42.42
CA THR A 307 -3.56 -24.20 41.72
C THR A 307 -4.15 -25.20 42.69
N GLU A 308 -5.27 -25.82 42.35
CA GLU A 308 -5.69 -27.02 43.01
C GLU A 308 -4.59 -28.09 42.78
N THR A 309 -3.91 -28.52 43.86
CA THR A 309 -2.97 -29.62 43.78
C THR A 309 -3.78 -30.88 43.45
N PRO A 310 -3.42 -31.67 42.43
CA PRO A 310 -4.11 -32.91 42.16
C PRO A 310 -4.09 -33.78 43.42
N ALA A 311 -5.25 -34.26 43.83
CA ALA A 311 -5.32 -35.24 44.93
C ALA A 311 -4.47 -36.48 44.58
N PRO A 312 -3.74 -37.06 45.52
CA PRO A 312 -2.84 -38.19 45.31
C PRO A 312 -3.55 -39.45 44.78
#